data_3b86c73e1dbb3b32cc286561ce30ab68
#
_entry.id   3b86c73e1dbb3b32cc286561ce30ab68
#
_cell.length_a   1.000
_cell.length_b   1.000
_cell.length_c   1.000
_cell.angle_alpha   90.00
_cell.angle_beta   90.00
_cell.angle_gamma   90.00
#
_symmetry.space_group_name_H-M   'P 1'
#
loop_
_entity.id
_entity.type
_entity.pdbx_description
1 polymer ?
#
loop_
_entity_poly.entity_id
_entity_poly.type
_entity_poly.pdbx_seq_one_letter_code
_entity_poly.pdbx_strand_id
1 'polypeptide(L)'
;MTRRDWMREALALAKQAQLAGEVPVGAVVVHEGNIVARARNERETTGDPTAHAEVLALRRAAAALGRRRLKDCTLVVTLEPCPMCAGAIAMSGI
;
A
#
# COMPACT_ATOMS: atom_id res chain seq x y z
N MET A 1 -14.89 -8.63 -5.69
CA MET A 1 -14.44 -8.21 -4.34
C MET A 1 -15.11 -6.90 -3.95
N THR A 2 -15.43 -6.74 -2.68
CA THR A 2 -16.01 -5.53 -2.11
C THR A 2 -14.93 -4.71 -1.41
N ARG A 3 -15.29 -3.47 -0.98
CA ARG A 3 -14.41 -2.65 -0.15
C ARG A 3 -14.03 -3.37 1.15
N ARG A 4 -14.96 -4.15 1.72
CA ARG A 4 -14.70 -4.96 2.91
C ARG A 4 -13.63 -6.01 2.61
N ASP A 5 -13.67 -6.63 1.44
CA ASP A 5 -12.67 -7.61 1.03
C ASP A 5 -11.29 -6.97 0.86
N TRP A 6 -11.24 -5.77 0.29
CA TRP A 6 -9.99 -5.03 0.14
C TRP A 6 -9.37 -4.70 1.50
N MET A 7 -10.20 -4.26 2.47
CA MET A 7 -9.72 -3.97 3.81
C MET A 7 -9.25 -5.25 4.53
N ARG A 8 -9.93 -6.37 4.33
CA ARG A 8 -9.47 -7.66 4.88
C ARG A 8 -8.10 -8.05 4.35
N GLU A 9 -7.86 -7.84 3.05
CA GLU A 9 -6.55 -8.08 2.45
C GLU A 9 -5.49 -7.16 3.09
N ALA A 10 -5.79 -5.88 3.25
CA ALA A 10 -4.87 -4.93 3.87
C ALA A 10 -4.59 -5.31 5.33
N LEU A 11 -5.60 -5.73 6.09
CA LEU A 11 -5.44 -6.17 7.47
C LEU A 11 -4.60 -7.45 7.58
N ALA A 12 -4.75 -8.38 6.64
CA ALA A 12 -3.92 -9.59 6.60
C ALA A 12 -2.44 -9.23 6.35
N LEU A 13 -2.19 -8.26 5.48
CA LEU A 13 -0.84 -7.75 5.24
C LEU A 13 -0.25 -7.07 6.47
N ALA A 14 -1.07 -6.31 7.20
CA ALA A 14 -0.65 -5.70 8.47
C ALA A 14 -0.24 -6.78 9.48
N LYS A 15 -0.99 -7.87 9.55
CA LYS A 15 -0.66 -8.99 10.44
C LYS A 15 0.65 -9.65 10.03
N GLN A 16 0.89 -9.83 8.74
CA GLN A 16 2.16 -10.35 8.25
C GLN A 16 3.33 -9.45 8.64
N ALA A 17 3.15 -8.12 8.51
CA ALA A 17 4.16 -7.16 8.93
C ALA A 17 4.47 -7.32 10.42
N GLN A 18 3.45 -7.41 11.27
CA GLN A 18 3.61 -7.60 12.71
C GLN A 18 4.42 -8.86 13.02
N LEU A 19 4.10 -9.96 12.36
CA LEU A 19 4.79 -11.24 12.56
C LEU A 19 6.26 -11.17 12.09
N ALA A 20 6.58 -10.27 11.18
CA ALA A 20 7.93 -10.05 10.68
C ALA A 20 8.71 -9.01 11.49
N GLY A 21 8.17 -8.51 12.60
CA GLY A 21 8.82 -7.50 13.42
C GLY A 21 8.69 -6.08 12.89
N GLU A 22 7.76 -5.84 11.99
CA GLU A 22 7.50 -4.52 11.40
C GLU A 22 6.32 -3.84 12.11
N VAL A 23 6.20 -2.53 11.92
CA VAL A 23 4.98 -1.82 12.30
C VAL A 23 3.81 -2.41 11.48
N PRO A 24 2.68 -2.77 12.12
CA PRO A 24 1.60 -3.52 11.46
C PRO A 24 0.74 -2.63 10.56
N VAL A 25 1.25 -2.30 9.39
CA VAL A 25 0.53 -1.56 8.37
C VAL A 25 0.50 -2.36 7.08
N GLY A 26 -0.69 -2.48 6.49
CA GLY A 26 -0.92 -3.10 5.21
C GLY A 26 -1.66 -2.17 4.27
N ALA A 27 -1.41 -2.29 2.98
CA ALA A 27 -2.02 -1.46 1.96
C ALA A 27 -2.25 -2.25 0.68
N VAL A 28 -3.35 -1.95 0.00
CA VAL A 28 -3.63 -2.48 -1.34
C VAL A 28 -4.02 -1.33 -2.25
N VAL A 29 -3.69 -1.45 -3.53
CA VAL A 29 -4.17 -0.53 -4.57
C VAL A 29 -5.12 -1.31 -5.47
N VAL A 30 -6.28 -0.71 -5.73
CA VAL A 30 -7.37 -1.30 -6.51
C VAL A 30 -7.55 -0.51 -7.80
N HIS A 31 -7.65 -1.20 -8.92
CA HIS A 31 -7.93 -0.63 -10.23
C HIS A 31 -9.01 -1.46 -10.92
N GLU A 32 -10.09 -0.79 -11.34
CA GLU A 32 -11.23 -1.46 -12.00
C GLU A 32 -11.77 -2.64 -11.19
N GLY A 33 -11.87 -2.47 -9.87
CA GLY A 33 -12.40 -3.50 -8.97
C GLY A 33 -11.44 -4.62 -8.62
N ASN A 34 -10.21 -4.59 -9.14
CA ASN A 34 -9.21 -5.63 -8.88
C ASN A 34 -8.01 -5.08 -8.10
N ILE A 35 -7.49 -5.87 -7.16
CA ILE A 35 -6.26 -5.52 -6.46
C ILE A 35 -5.09 -5.71 -7.43
N VAL A 36 -4.37 -4.61 -7.70
CA VAL A 36 -3.20 -4.62 -8.59
C VAL A 36 -1.88 -4.54 -7.83
N ALA A 37 -1.92 -4.19 -6.55
CA ALA A 37 -0.73 -4.15 -5.71
C ALA A 37 -1.08 -4.41 -4.26
N ARG A 38 -0.21 -5.13 -3.58
CA ARG A 38 -0.28 -5.43 -2.15
C ARG A 38 1.05 -5.07 -1.52
N ALA A 39 1.03 -4.52 -0.32
CA ALA A 39 2.25 -4.20 0.40
C ALA A 39 2.03 -4.17 1.90
N ARG A 40 3.11 -4.39 2.63
CA ARG A 40 3.17 -4.21 4.09
C ARG A 40 4.43 -3.42 4.41
N ASN A 41 4.54 -2.90 5.63
CA ASN A 41 5.78 -2.27 6.06
C ASN A 41 6.93 -3.26 5.99
N GLU A 42 8.07 -2.81 5.45
CA GLU A 42 9.27 -3.62 5.28
C GLU A 42 10.55 -2.86 5.64
N ARG A 43 10.45 -1.82 6.48
CA ARG A 43 11.61 -0.97 6.83
C ARG A 43 12.74 -1.78 7.47
N GLU A 44 12.40 -2.63 8.42
CA GLU A 44 13.41 -3.45 9.11
C GLU A 44 13.89 -4.60 8.22
N THR A 45 12.96 -5.23 7.51
CA THR A 45 13.27 -6.37 6.62
C THR A 45 14.23 -5.98 5.52
N THR A 46 14.04 -4.80 4.90
CA THR A 46 14.83 -4.35 3.76
C THR A 46 15.93 -3.36 4.12
N GLY A 47 15.90 -2.82 5.35
CA GLY A 47 16.83 -1.76 5.75
C GLY A 47 16.56 -0.44 5.04
N ASP A 48 15.35 -0.23 4.53
CA ASP A 48 14.96 0.96 3.79
C ASP A 48 14.00 1.79 4.66
N PRO A 49 14.40 2.99 5.11
CA PRO A 49 13.56 3.81 5.98
C PRO A 49 12.28 4.30 5.30
N THR A 50 12.20 4.24 3.97
CA THR A 50 11.01 4.66 3.22
C THR A 50 10.08 3.49 2.88
N ALA A 51 10.41 2.27 3.27
CA ALA A 51 9.64 1.08 2.93
C ALA A 51 8.37 0.94 3.77
N HIS A 52 7.53 1.98 3.76
CA HIS A 52 6.20 1.99 4.31
C HIS A 52 5.24 1.29 3.35
N ALA A 53 4.21 0.65 3.88
CA ALA A 53 3.24 -0.10 3.07
C ALA A 53 2.65 0.74 1.93
N GLU A 54 2.28 2.00 2.21
CA GLU A 54 1.67 2.88 1.22
C GLU A 54 2.62 3.19 0.07
N VAL A 55 3.88 3.55 0.38
CA VAL A 55 4.89 3.83 -0.65
C VAL A 55 5.14 2.61 -1.51
N LEU A 56 5.30 1.44 -0.89
CA LEU A 56 5.51 0.19 -1.62
C LEU A 56 4.31 -0.16 -2.49
N ALA A 57 3.09 0.02 -1.98
CA ALA A 57 1.87 -0.26 -2.74
C ALA A 57 1.76 0.64 -3.97
N LEU A 58 2.04 1.94 -3.82
CA LEU A 58 2.02 2.88 -4.94
C LEU A 58 3.07 2.51 -6.00
N ARG A 59 4.29 2.19 -5.58
CA ARG A 59 5.36 1.79 -6.48
C ARG A 59 5.00 0.52 -7.26
N ARG A 60 4.46 -0.47 -6.57
CA ARG A 60 4.06 -1.74 -7.17
C ARG A 60 2.89 -1.57 -8.14
N ALA A 61 1.92 -0.71 -7.80
CA ALA A 61 0.79 -0.41 -8.66
C ALA A 61 1.25 0.31 -9.94
N ALA A 62 2.12 1.30 -9.81
CA ALA A 62 2.68 2.02 -10.95
C ALA A 62 3.42 1.05 -11.89
N ALA A 63 4.21 0.15 -11.34
CA ALA A 63 4.92 -0.86 -12.12
C ALA A 63 3.94 -1.82 -12.80
N ALA A 64 2.92 -2.30 -12.09
CA ALA A 64 1.93 -3.24 -12.63
C ALA A 64 1.11 -2.63 -13.75
N LEU A 65 0.75 -1.34 -13.64
CA LEU A 65 -0.05 -0.63 -14.64
C LEU A 65 0.80 0.03 -15.72
N GLY A 66 2.13 0.04 -15.56
CA GLY A 66 3.04 0.64 -16.53
C GLY A 66 2.92 2.15 -16.66
N ARG A 67 2.53 2.85 -15.57
CA ARG A 67 2.33 4.29 -15.59
C ARG A 67 2.55 4.91 -14.21
N ARG A 68 2.93 6.17 -14.20
CA ARG A 68 3.20 6.93 -12.98
C ARG A 68 1.93 7.41 -12.26
N ARG A 69 0.91 7.81 -13.03
CA ARG A 69 -0.31 8.39 -12.48
C ARG A 69 -1.33 7.29 -12.16
N LEU A 70 -1.90 7.36 -10.96
CA LEU A 70 -2.84 6.36 -10.44
C LEU A 70 -4.21 6.97 -10.13
N LYS A 71 -4.62 7.99 -10.89
CA LYS A 71 -5.83 8.79 -10.62
C LYS A 71 -7.13 7.99 -10.65
N ASP A 72 -7.14 6.84 -11.33
CA ASP A 72 -8.31 5.96 -11.43
C ASP A 72 -8.21 4.75 -10.50
N CYS A 73 -7.31 4.80 -9.54
CA CYS A 73 -7.11 3.74 -8.55
C CYS A 73 -7.62 4.15 -7.18
N THR A 74 -7.80 3.17 -6.31
CA THR A 74 -8.16 3.36 -4.91
C THR A 74 -7.07 2.75 -4.03
N LEU A 75 -6.59 3.52 -3.07
CA LEU A 75 -5.67 3.04 -2.04
C LEU A 75 -6.47 2.69 -0.78
N VAL A 76 -6.30 1.47 -0.30
CA VAL A 76 -6.88 1.03 0.98
C VAL A 76 -5.72 0.72 1.92
N VAL A 77 -5.68 1.39 3.07
CA VAL A 77 -4.61 1.25 4.04
C VAL A 77 -5.18 1.13 5.44
N THR A 78 -4.50 0.36 6.30
CA THR A 78 -5.01 0.03 7.64
C THR A 78 -4.73 1.10 8.68
N LEU A 79 -3.86 2.06 8.39
CA LEU A 79 -3.49 3.13 9.32
C LEU A 79 -3.37 4.43 8.55
N GLU A 80 -3.72 5.56 9.19
CA GLU A 80 -3.59 6.87 8.59
C GLU A 80 -2.15 7.14 8.14
N PRO A 81 -1.95 7.62 6.89
CA PRO A 81 -0.61 7.82 6.35
C PRO A 81 0.18 8.89 7.10
N CYS A 82 1.48 8.67 7.28
CA CYS A 82 2.41 9.68 7.78
C CYS A 82 2.63 10.76 6.71
N PRO A 83 3.30 11.90 7.06
CA PRO A 83 3.54 12.97 6.07
C PRO A 83 4.26 12.53 4.80
N MET A 84 5.24 11.63 4.90
CA MET A 84 5.94 11.10 3.72
C MET A 84 4.97 10.35 2.80
N CYS A 85 4.16 9.47 3.38
CA CYS A 85 3.18 8.68 2.61
C CYS A 85 2.09 9.58 2.04
N ALA A 86 1.62 10.55 2.80
CA ALA A 86 0.62 11.52 2.33
C ALA A 86 1.14 12.29 1.11
N GLY A 87 2.42 12.69 1.13
CA GLY A 87 3.06 13.34 0.00
C GLY A 87 3.14 12.42 -1.23
N ALA A 88 3.54 11.17 -1.02
CA ALA A 88 3.62 10.18 -2.09
C ALA A 88 2.24 9.91 -2.71
N ILE A 89 1.21 9.79 -1.87
CA ILE A 89 -0.17 9.60 -2.32
C ILE A 89 -0.61 10.78 -3.19
N ALA A 90 -0.36 12.02 -2.74
CA ALA A 90 -0.69 13.20 -3.50
C ALA A 90 0.04 13.23 -4.86
N MET A 91 1.31 12.90 -4.89
CA MET A 91 2.11 12.87 -6.11
C MET A 91 1.64 11.79 -7.09
N SER A 92 1.10 10.69 -6.60
CA SER A 92 0.58 9.62 -7.45
C SER A 92 -0.73 9.99 -8.15
N GLY A 93 -1.45 10.97 -7.66
CA GLY A 93 -2.74 11.40 -8.20
C GLY A 93 -3.90 10.46 -7.86
N ILE A 94 -3.68 9.52 -6.96
CA ILE A 94 -4.69 8.52 -6.57
C ILE A 94 -5.89 9.16 -5.86
#